data_3913553b346681ad79dc5f28515e27dc
#
_entry.id   3913553b346681ad79dc5f28515e27dc
#
_cell.length_a   1.000
_cell.length_b   1.000
_cell.length_c   1.000
_cell.angle_alpha   90.00
_cell.angle_beta   90.00
_cell.angle_gamma   90.00
#
_symmetry.space_group_name_H-M   'P 1'
#
loop_
_entity.id
_entity.type
_entity.pdbx_description
1 polymer ?
#
loop_
_entity_poly.entity_id
_entity_poly.type
_entity_poly.pdbx_seq_one_letter_code
_entity_poly.pdbx_strand_id
1 'polypeptide(L)'
;MTADTPEYLNCSPDIIGGLIETASFALLDNFPNTHVDLFDIEQVIDALRVLRPRVVEIDTLDGILRMVKGQWHEASQILLRVIELRPKFGYAKALLAFTLSSMNDPAWRQVAGEALADDPDNKETRALVRALEVKDEVDRAVRDHRPGQPFAVPASLQESPVAVDTGEPESDTRRDHASAAEVFQGGSTYLRA
;
A
#
# COMPACT_ATOMS: atom_id res chain seq x y z
N MET A 1 30.12 -30.10 11.14
CA MET A 1 30.47 -29.24 10.02
C MET A 1 29.45 -28.10 10.02
N THR A 2 29.74 -26.98 10.64
CA THR A 2 28.93 -25.76 10.58
C THR A 2 29.13 -25.18 9.17
N ALA A 3 28.09 -25.21 8.36
CA ALA A 3 28.12 -24.51 7.07
C ALA A 3 28.33 -23.02 7.39
N ASP A 4 29.46 -22.49 6.91
CA ASP A 4 29.78 -21.07 7.03
C ASP A 4 28.67 -20.30 6.31
N THR A 5 27.88 -19.53 7.07
CA THR A 5 26.84 -18.70 6.49
C THR A 5 27.52 -17.65 5.60
N PRO A 6 27.18 -17.55 4.32
CA PRO A 6 27.81 -16.59 3.42
C PRO A 6 27.77 -15.16 4.02
N GLU A 7 28.87 -14.44 3.93
CA GLU A 7 29.05 -13.12 4.54
C GLU A 7 28.00 -12.09 4.11
N TYR A 8 27.49 -12.18 2.87
CA TYR A 8 26.43 -11.31 2.37
C TYR A 8 25.07 -11.51 3.07
N LEU A 9 24.85 -12.66 3.73
CA LEU A 9 23.64 -12.88 4.53
C LEU A 9 23.70 -12.19 5.90
N ASN A 10 24.88 -11.65 6.30
CA ASN A 10 25.08 -10.90 7.54
C ASN A 10 24.76 -9.40 7.40
N CYS A 11 24.01 -9.01 6.37
CA CYS A 11 23.57 -7.64 6.20
C CYS A 11 22.77 -7.16 7.43
N SER A 12 23.08 -5.93 7.91
CA SER A 12 22.44 -5.41 9.11
C SER A 12 20.93 -5.22 8.91
N PRO A 13 20.11 -5.38 9.97
CA PRO A 13 18.68 -5.09 9.91
C PRO A 13 18.36 -3.68 9.40
N ASP A 14 19.19 -2.69 9.74
CA ASP A 14 19.00 -1.29 9.32
C ASP A 14 19.15 -1.11 7.81
N ILE A 15 20.10 -1.80 7.18
CA ILE A 15 20.27 -1.78 5.72
C ILE A 15 19.07 -2.45 5.05
N ILE A 16 18.59 -3.58 5.58
CA ILE A 16 17.39 -4.27 5.05
C ILE A 16 16.17 -3.38 5.20
N GLY A 17 15.97 -2.75 6.36
CA GLY A 17 14.89 -1.79 6.59
C GLY A 17 14.93 -0.64 5.59
N GLY A 18 16.09 -0.01 5.41
CA GLY A 18 16.26 1.08 4.45
C GLY A 18 15.98 0.67 2.99
N LEU A 19 16.35 -0.55 2.58
CA LEU A 19 16.00 -1.06 1.25
C LEU A 19 14.51 -1.30 1.10
N ILE A 20 13.84 -1.84 2.13
CA ILE A 20 12.38 -2.02 2.14
C ILE A 20 11.68 -0.66 2.05
N GLU A 21 12.10 0.31 2.85
CA GLU A 21 11.54 1.67 2.83
C GLU A 21 11.74 2.34 1.47
N THR A 22 12.93 2.22 0.88
CA THR A 22 13.23 2.77 -0.45
C THR A 22 12.35 2.15 -1.53
N ALA A 23 12.22 0.82 -1.53
CA ALA A 23 11.37 0.12 -2.49
C ALA A 23 9.88 0.46 -2.30
N SER A 24 9.43 0.60 -1.04
CA SER A 24 8.06 1.01 -0.70
C SER A 24 7.78 2.41 -1.21
N PHE A 25 8.67 3.36 -0.93
CA PHE A 25 8.53 4.74 -1.41
C PHE A 25 8.46 4.77 -2.94
N ALA A 26 9.35 4.07 -3.63
CA ALA A 26 9.39 4.01 -5.08
C ALA A 26 8.10 3.45 -5.71
N LEU A 27 7.45 2.50 -5.04
CA LEU A 27 6.19 1.90 -5.52
C LEU A 27 4.96 2.73 -5.17
N LEU A 28 4.96 3.42 -4.02
CA LEU A 28 3.78 4.09 -3.49
C LEU A 28 3.76 5.59 -3.81
N ASP A 29 4.93 6.19 -4.10
CA ASP A 29 4.99 7.57 -4.57
C ASP A 29 4.27 7.68 -5.94
N ASN A 30 3.21 8.47 -5.98
CA ASN A 30 2.31 8.59 -7.14
C ASN A 30 1.61 7.30 -7.60
N PHE A 31 1.38 6.35 -6.71
CA PHE A 31 0.59 5.15 -7.05
C PHE A 31 -0.75 5.54 -7.72
N PRO A 32 -1.18 4.86 -8.81
CA PRO A 32 -0.54 3.72 -9.48
C PRO A 32 0.51 4.07 -10.56
N ASN A 33 0.77 5.34 -10.81
CA ASN A 33 1.67 5.81 -11.88
C ASN A 33 3.05 6.11 -11.30
N THR A 34 3.87 5.08 -11.10
CA THR A 34 5.23 5.24 -10.59
C THR A 34 6.17 5.84 -11.64
N HIS A 35 7.17 6.61 -11.18
CA HIS A 35 8.20 7.21 -12.03
C HIS A 35 9.48 6.38 -12.14
N VAL A 36 9.54 5.24 -11.47
CA VAL A 36 10.70 4.36 -11.42
C VAL A 36 10.56 3.18 -12.38
N ASP A 37 11.67 2.62 -12.80
CA ASP A 37 11.65 1.38 -13.56
C ASP A 37 11.23 0.22 -12.66
N LEU A 38 10.09 -0.39 -12.96
CA LEU A 38 9.55 -1.50 -12.20
C LEU A 38 10.44 -2.75 -12.26
N PHE A 39 11.30 -2.87 -13.27
CA PHE A 39 12.27 -3.93 -13.33
C PHE A 39 13.35 -3.77 -12.25
N ASP A 40 13.84 -2.56 -12.03
CA ASP A 40 14.82 -2.29 -10.98
C ASP A 40 14.26 -2.60 -9.58
N ILE A 41 13.00 -2.22 -9.34
CA ILE A 41 12.32 -2.56 -8.08
C ILE A 41 12.17 -4.08 -7.92
N GLU A 42 11.83 -4.80 -8.96
CA GLU A 42 11.74 -6.27 -8.93
C GLU A 42 13.08 -6.90 -8.55
N GLN A 43 14.20 -6.41 -9.09
CA GLN A 43 15.54 -6.89 -8.72
C GLN A 43 15.87 -6.60 -7.25
N VAL A 44 15.46 -5.46 -6.72
CA VAL A 44 15.64 -5.12 -5.28
C VAL A 44 14.82 -6.08 -4.42
N ILE A 45 13.57 -6.36 -4.77
CA ILE A 45 12.71 -7.30 -4.03
C ILE A 45 13.30 -8.72 -4.06
N ASP A 46 13.81 -9.18 -5.20
CA ASP A 46 14.46 -10.49 -5.34
C ASP A 46 15.73 -10.56 -4.50
N ALA A 47 16.55 -9.52 -4.48
CA ALA A 47 17.72 -9.44 -3.60
C ALA A 47 17.32 -9.48 -2.12
N LEU A 48 16.28 -8.75 -1.72
CA LEU A 48 15.75 -8.77 -0.36
C LEU A 48 15.26 -10.17 0.05
N ARG A 49 14.61 -10.92 -0.85
CA ARG A 49 14.20 -12.31 -0.60
C ARG A 49 15.37 -13.24 -0.35
N VAL A 50 16.49 -13.06 -1.07
CA VAL A 50 17.71 -13.84 -0.81
C VAL A 50 18.30 -13.50 0.55
N LEU A 51 18.31 -12.22 0.92
CA LEU A 51 18.87 -11.75 2.20
C LEU A 51 17.98 -12.12 3.38
N ARG A 52 16.65 -12.12 3.21
CA ARG A 52 15.66 -12.31 4.28
C ARG A 52 14.43 -13.09 3.77
N PRO A 53 14.55 -14.40 3.54
CA PRO A 53 13.51 -15.21 2.84
C PRO A 53 12.20 -15.40 3.64
N ARG A 54 12.12 -14.93 4.89
CA ARG A 54 10.95 -15.14 5.78
C ARG A 54 10.29 -13.84 6.22
N VAL A 55 10.61 -12.73 5.57
CA VAL A 55 10.05 -11.42 5.93
C VAL A 55 8.82 -11.17 5.06
N VAL A 56 7.64 -11.23 5.66
CA VAL A 56 6.34 -11.08 4.94
C VAL A 56 6.15 -9.70 4.33
N GLU A 57 6.83 -8.69 4.86
CA GLU A 57 6.86 -7.33 4.32
C GLU A 57 7.44 -7.31 2.90
N ILE A 58 8.43 -8.15 2.61
CA ILE A 58 9.03 -8.28 1.27
C ILE A 58 8.02 -8.90 0.29
N ASP A 59 7.25 -9.91 0.73
CA ASP A 59 6.19 -10.48 -0.10
C ASP A 59 5.03 -9.48 -0.29
N THR A 60 4.76 -8.63 0.70
CA THR A 60 3.79 -7.54 0.57
C THR A 60 4.23 -6.53 -0.49
N LEU A 61 5.51 -6.16 -0.53
CA LEU A 61 6.08 -5.30 -1.58
C LEU A 61 5.92 -5.92 -2.98
N ASP A 62 6.13 -7.23 -3.12
CA ASP A 62 5.90 -7.91 -4.40
C ASP A 62 4.40 -7.86 -4.78
N GLY A 63 3.50 -8.04 -3.81
CA GLY A 63 2.07 -7.84 -4.03
C GLY A 63 1.76 -6.44 -4.58
N ILE A 64 2.32 -5.39 -3.98
CA ILE A 64 2.17 -4.01 -4.45
C ILE A 64 2.78 -3.83 -5.85
N LEU A 65 3.97 -4.40 -6.11
CA LEU A 65 4.59 -4.35 -7.44
C LEU A 65 3.67 -4.98 -8.51
N ARG A 66 3.04 -6.14 -8.21
CA ARG A 66 2.07 -6.77 -9.12
C ARG A 66 0.83 -5.89 -9.33
N MET A 67 0.35 -5.19 -8.28
CA MET A 67 -0.75 -4.22 -8.41
C MET A 67 -0.38 -3.07 -9.36
N VAL A 68 0.81 -2.49 -9.21
CA VAL A 68 1.31 -1.42 -10.09
C VAL A 68 1.46 -1.90 -11.53
N LYS A 69 1.88 -3.15 -11.75
CA LYS A 69 1.95 -3.78 -13.08
C LYS A 69 0.57 -4.16 -13.64
N GLY A 70 -0.54 -3.95 -12.89
CA GLY A 70 -1.88 -4.37 -13.30
C GLY A 70 -2.11 -5.89 -13.26
N GLN A 71 -1.21 -6.63 -12.64
CA GLN A 71 -1.25 -8.10 -12.50
C GLN A 71 -2.08 -8.49 -11.27
N TRP A 72 -3.38 -8.17 -11.30
CA TRP A 72 -4.27 -8.27 -10.15
C TRP A 72 -4.41 -9.70 -9.59
N HIS A 73 -4.40 -10.72 -10.46
CA HIS A 73 -4.49 -12.12 -10.03
C HIS A 73 -3.25 -12.56 -9.26
N GLU A 74 -2.06 -12.22 -9.76
CA GLU A 74 -0.81 -12.53 -9.09
C GLU A 74 -0.70 -11.78 -7.76
N ALA A 75 -1.08 -10.50 -7.75
CA ALA A 75 -1.14 -9.70 -6.54
C ALA A 75 -2.03 -10.35 -5.47
N SER A 76 -3.24 -10.79 -5.86
CA SER A 76 -4.17 -11.44 -4.92
C SER A 76 -3.59 -12.73 -4.34
N GLN A 77 -2.94 -13.56 -5.16
CA GLN A 77 -2.33 -14.81 -4.70
C GLN A 77 -1.18 -14.57 -3.71
N ILE A 78 -0.35 -13.56 -3.97
CA ILE A 78 0.75 -13.19 -3.07
C ILE A 78 0.20 -12.68 -1.74
N LEU A 79 -0.77 -11.76 -1.78
CA LEU A 79 -1.36 -11.17 -0.57
C LEU A 79 -2.13 -12.22 0.26
N LEU A 80 -2.82 -13.17 -0.37
CA LEU A 80 -3.44 -14.29 0.33
C LEU A 80 -2.40 -15.11 1.08
N ARG A 81 -1.26 -15.42 0.45
CA ARG A 81 -0.16 -16.15 1.11
C ARG A 81 0.43 -15.36 2.28
N VAL A 82 0.58 -14.04 2.14
CA VAL A 82 1.00 -13.16 3.25
C VAL A 82 0.02 -13.24 4.42
N ILE A 83 -1.28 -13.21 4.15
CA ILE A 83 -2.34 -13.31 5.16
C ILE A 83 -2.36 -14.70 5.81
N GLU A 84 -2.12 -15.77 5.06
CA GLU A 84 -1.97 -17.13 5.63
C GLU A 84 -0.81 -17.21 6.63
N LEU A 85 0.32 -16.58 6.32
CA LEU A 85 1.49 -16.53 7.19
C LEU A 85 1.30 -15.61 8.40
N ARG A 86 0.55 -14.52 8.24
CA ARG A 86 0.28 -13.51 9.27
C ARG A 86 -1.19 -13.07 9.24
N PRO A 87 -2.12 -13.86 9.84
CA PRO A 87 -3.57 -13.64 9.73
C PRO A 87 -4.08 -12.30 10.28
N LYS A 88 -3.35 -11.67 11.19
CA LYS A 88 -3.69 -10.35 11.77
C LYS A 88 -2.98 -9.17 11.09
N PHE A 89 -2.42 -9.37 9.93
CA PHE A 89 -1.78 -8.29 9.19
C PHE A 89 -2.83 -7.47 8.41
N GLY A 90 -3.45 -6.50 9.08
CA GLY A 90 -4.54 -5.68 8.55
C GLY A 90 -4.17 -4.95 7.25
N TYR A 91 -2.93 -4.44 7.14
CA TYR A 91 -2.48 -3.76 5.94
C TYR A 91 -2.46 -4.67 4.70
N ALA A 92 -2.00 -5.92 4.82
CA ALA A 92 -2.05 -6.87 3.71
C ALA A 92 -3.50 -7.20 3.29
N LYS A 93 -4.44 -7.28 4.25
CA LYS A 93 -5.87 -7.45 3.97
C LYS A 93 -6.44 -6.22 3.25
N ALA A 94 -6.05 -5.01 3.65
CA ALA A 94 -6.49 -3.79 2.96
C ALA A 94 -5.99 -3.73 1.51
N LEU A 95 -4.74 -4.14 1.26
CA LEU A 95 -4.19 -4.28 -0.10
C LEU A 95 -4.93 -5.35 -0.91
N LEU A 96 -5.29 -6.49 -0.28
CA LEU A 96 -6.11 -7.52 -0.93
C LEU A 96 -7.49 -6.99 -1.26
N ALA A 97 -8.13 -6.24 -0.36
CA ALA A 97 -9.42 -5.59 -0.62
C ALA A 97 -9.32 -4.62 -1.83
N PHE A 98 -8.24 -3.84 -1.91
CA PHE A 98 -8.00 -2.97 -3.07
C PHE A 98 -7.86 -3.77 -4.37
N THR A 99 -7.09 -4.86 -4.33
CA THR A 99 -6.90 -5.76 -5.48
C THR A 99 -8.23 -6.35 -5.94
N LEU A 100 -9.05 -6.88 -5.02
CA LEU A 100 -10.38 -7.42 -5.31
C LEU A 100 -11.32 -6.34 -5.89
N SER A 101 -11.32 -5.13 -5.32
CA SER A 101 -12.10 -4.00 -5.84
C SER A 101 -11.70 -3.66 -7.27
N SER A 102 -10.41 -3.71 -7.60
CA SER A 102 -9.89 -3.45 -8.95
C SER A 102 -10.31 -4.54 -9.95
N MET A 103 -10.55 -5.77 -9.47
CA MET A 103 -11.12 -6.87 -10.26
C MET A 103 -12.66 -6.88 -10.29
N ASN A 104 -13.32 -5.89 -9.70
CA ASN A 104 -14.76 -5.83 -9.50
C ASN A 104 -15.33 -7.02 -8.69
N ASP A 105 -14.53 -7.64 -7.82
CA ASP A 105 -14.98 -8.71 -6.93
C ASP A 105 -15.62 -8.10 -5.68
N PRO A 106 -16.94 -8.36 -5.41
CA PRO A 106 -17.65 -7.78 -4.27
C PRO A 106 -17.13 -8.24 -2.92
N ALA A 107 -16.33 -9.31 -2.84
CA ALA A 107 -15.72 -9.81 -1.62
C ALA A 107 -14.78 -8.77 -0.97
N TRP A 108 -14.33 -7.76 -1.72
CA TRP A 108 -13.47 -6.71 -1.19
C TRP A 108 -14.04 -6.05 0.07
N ARG A 109 -15.38 -5.90 0.18
CA ARG A 109 -16.03 -5.26 1.34
C ARG A 109 -15.86 -6.06 2.61
N GLN A 110 -15.97 -7.38 2.52
CA GLN A 110 -15.73 -8.27 3.65
C GLN A 110 -14.28 -8.18 4.09
N VAL A 111 -13.34 -8.30 3.15
CA VAL A 111 -11.90 -8.28 3.43
C VAL A 111 -11.47 -6.92 4.03
N ALA A 112 -12.04 -5.81 3.55
CA ALA A 112 -11.82 -4.48 4.11
C ALA A 112 -12.31 -4.38 5.57
N GLY A 113 -13.48 -4.94 5.87
CA GLY A 113 -13.99 -5.01 7.25
C GLY A 113 -13.08 -5.84 8.17
N GLU A 114 -12.57 -6.97 7.69
CA GLU A 114 -11.61 -7.81 8.42
C GLU A 114 -10.28 -7.06 8.65
N ALA A 115 -9.81 -6.29 7.66
CA ALA A 115 -8.60 -5.48 7.80
C ALA A 115 -8.69 -4.48 8.96
N LEU A 116 -9.82 -3.77 9.07
CA LEU A 116 -10.08 -2.82 10.15
C LEU A 116 -10.26 -3.49 11.52
N ALA A 117 -10.86 -4.69 11.54
CA ALA A 117 -11.05 -5.45 12.77
C ALA A 117 -9.74 -5.99 13.35
N ASP A 118 -8.81 -6.40 12.47
CA ASP A 118 -7.53 -6.99 12.88
C ASP A 118 -6.49 -5.94 13.28
N ASP A 119 -6.55 -4.74 12.69
CA ASP A 119 -5.58 -3.66 12.92
C ASP A 119 -6.28 -2.28 12.97
N PRO A 120 -7.11 -2.04 14.00
CA PRO A 120 -7.96 -0.85 14.08
C PRO A 120 -7.18 0.46 14.26
N ASP A 121 -5.96 0.40 14.80
CA ASP A 121 -5.15 1.58 15.09
C ASP A 121 -4.23 1.98 13.94
N ASN A 122 -4.08 1.13 12.95
CA ASN A 122 -3.21 1.36 11.81
C ASN A 122 -3.81 2.42 10.87
N LYS A 123 -3.12 3.54 10.74
CA LYS A 123 -3.58 4.69 9.94
C LYS A 123 -3.64 4.36 8.44
N GLU A 124 -2.68 3.60 7.96
CA GLU A 124 -2.54 3.22 6.55
C GLU A 124 -3.65 2.26 6.13
N THR A 125 -3.91 1.27 6.97
CA THR A 125 -5.04 0.33 6.77
C THR A 125 -6.36 1.10 6.68
N ARG A 126 -6.60 2.03 7.63
CA ARG A 126 -7.82 2.86 7.63
C ARG A 126 -7.91 3.78 6.43
N ALA A 127 -6.80 4.43 6.07
CA ALA A 127 -6.76 5.33 4.92
C ALA A 127 -7.06 4.59 3.62
N LEU A 128 -6.47 3.41 3.43
CA LEU A 128 -6.70 2.58 2.23
C LEU A 128 -8.15 2.08 2.16
N VAL A 129 -8.71 1.59 3.27
CA VAL A 129 -10.11 1.15 3.31
C VAL A 129 -11.06 2.32 3.05
N ARG A 130 -10.80 3.50 3.67
CA ARG A 130 -11.59 4.70 3.43
C ARG A 130 -11.55 5.14 1.96
N ALA A 131 -10.39 5.08 1.31
CA ALA A 131 -10.26 5.38 -0.11
C ALA A 131 -11.09 4.43 -0.98
N LEU A 132 -11.14 3.13 -0.63
CA LEU A 132 -11.98 2.15 -1.32
C LEU A 132 -13.48 2.43 -1.16
N GLU A 133 -13.92 2.81 0.04
CA GLU A 133 -15.31 3.16 0.30
C GLU A 133 -15.72 4.39 -0.51
N VAL A 134 -14.90 5.43 -0.51
CA VAL A 134 -15.13 6.65 -1.30
C VAL A 134 -15.18 6.33 -2.80
N LYS A 135 -14.25 5.50 -3.29
CA LYS A 135 -14.26 5.05 -4.69
C LYS A 135 -15.58 4.34 -5.03
N ASP A 136 -16.07 3.42 -4.20
CA ASP A 136 -17.31 2.69 -4.44
C ASP A 136 -18.55 3.62 -4.43
N GLU A 137 -18.56 4.64 -3.56
CA GLU A 137 -19.61 5.67 -3.55
C GLU A 137 -19.60 6.51 -4.84
N VAL A 138 -18.42 6.90 -5.31
CA VAL A 138 -18.27 7.64 -6.57
C VAL A 138 -18.70 6.78 -7.74
N ASP A 139 -18.26 5.54 -7.80
CA ASP A 139 -18.62 4.59 -8.87
C ASP A 139 -20.15 4.33 -8.90
N ARG A 140 -20.81 4.30 -7.74
CA ARG A 140 -22.27 4.25 -7.65
C ARG A 140 -22.92 5.53 -8.17
N ALA A 141 -22.47 6.69 -7.70
CA ALA A 141 -23.02 7.98 -8.13
C ALA A 141 -22.89 8.17 -9.65
N VAL A 142 -21.79 7.72 -10.25
CA VAL A 142 -21.58 7.76 -11.71
C VAL A 142 -22.55 6.81 -12.43
N ARG A 143 -22.74 5.59 -11.92
CA ARG A 143 -23.70 4.63 -12.56
C ARG A 143 -25.15 5.10 -12.48
N ASP A 144 -25.53 5.77 -11.38
CA ASP A 144 -26.89 6.22 -11.13
C ASP A 144 -27.18 7.57 -11.80
N HIS A 145 -26.16 8.28 -12.30
CA HIS A 145 -26.29 9.56 -12.94
C HIS A 145 -27.06 9.46 -14.26
N ARG A 146 -28.10 10.28 -14.41
CA ARG A 146 -28.88 10.39 -15.65
C ARG A 146 -28.50 11.65 -16.41
N PRO A 147 -28.31 11.57 -17.75
CA PRO A 147 -28.04 12.74 -18.57
C PRO A 147 -29.10 13.83 -18.36
N GLY A 148 -28.63 15.07 -18.11
CA GLY A 148 -29.52 16.24 -17.90
C GLY A 148 -29.92 16.49 -16.44
N GLN A 149 -29.49 15.67 -15.48
CA GLN A 149 -29.62 15.94 -14.05
C GLN A 149 -28.30 16.44 -13.46
N PRO A 150 -28.30 17.29 -12.41
CA PRO A 150 -27.07 17.63 -11.70
C PRO A 150 -26.45 16.38 -11.08
N PHE A 151 -25.12 16.25 -11.17
CA PHE A 151 -24.40 15.14 -10.54
C PHE A 151 -24.51 15.21 -9.02
N ALA A 152 -25.02 14.16 -8.40
CA ALA A 152 -25.08 14.04 -6.94
C ALA A 152 -23.71 13.69 -6.39
N VAL A 153 -23.00 14.68 -5.84
CA VAL A 153 -21.70 14.46 -5.20
C VAL A 153 -21.88 13.61 -3.94
N PRO A 154 -21.16 12.49 -3.78
CA PRO A 154 -21.22 11.66 -2.58
C PRO A 154 -20.94 12.46 -1.30
N ALA A 155 -21.64 12.13 -0.21
CA ALA A 155 -21.49 12.80 1.07
C ALA A 155 -20.06 12.73 1.62
N SER A 156 -19.38 11.61 1.40
CA SER A 156 -17.98 11.39 1.78
C SER A 156 -16.98 12.39 1.19
N LEU A 157 -17.30 12.96 0.01
CA LEU A 157 -16.49 13.99 -0.63
C LEU A 157 -16.88 15.42 -0.18
N GLN A 158 -18.08 15.60 0.41
CA GLN A 158 -18.52 16.89 0.92
C GLN A 158 -17.96 17.20 2.31
N GLU A 159 -17.63 16.17 3.08
CA GLU A 159 -17.08 16.30 4.45
C GLU A 159 -15.56 16.51 4.51
N SER A 160 -14.86 16.47 3.39
CA SER A 160 -13.44 16.83 3.37
C SER A 160 -13.32 18.35 3.31
N PRO A 161 -12.90 19.04 4.40
CA PRO A 161 -12.48 20.41 4.30
C PRO A 161 -11.14 20.42 3.56
N VAL A 162 -11.17 20.44 2.24
CA VAL A 162 -10.05 20.99 1.48
C VAL A 162 -10.08 22.48 1.81
N ALA A 163 -9.27 22.88 2.79
CA ALA A 163 -8.88 24.26 2.94
C ALA A 163 -8.15 24.62 1.64
N VAL A 164 -8.91 25.16 0.69
CA VAL A 164 -8.33 25.90 -0.42
C VAL A 164 -7.81 27.19 0.21
N ASP A 165 -6.55 27.13 0.67
CA ASP A 165 -5.79 28.29 1.02
C ASP A 165 -5.53 29.08 -0.29
N THR A 166 -6.42 30.04 -0.55
CA THR A 166 -6.19 31.05 -1.56
C THR A 166 -5.27 32.13 -0.98
N GLY A 167 -4.08 31.71 -0.59
CA GLY A 167 -2.96 32.57 -0.20
C GLY A 167 -2.09 32.84 -1.41
N GLU A 168 -1.88 34.13 -1.70
CA GLU A 168 -0.99 34.69 -2.72
C GLU A 168 0.43 34.07 -2.66
N PRO A 169 1.20 34.11 -3.78
CA PRO A 169 2.47 33.39 -3.86
C PRO A 169 3.57 34.14 -3.10
N GLU A 170 3.82 33.80 -1.87
CA GLU A 170 5.13 34.06 -1.26
C GLU A 170 6.09 32.90 -1.60
N SER A 171 7.10 33.30 -2.38
CA SER A 171 8.26 32.51 -2.70
C SER A 171 9.02 32.10 -1.43
N ASP A 172 8.92 30.84 -0.98
CA ASP A 172 10.02 30.22 -0.29
C ASP A 172 10.01 28.69 -0.47
N THR A 173 11.15 28.24 -0.95
CA THR A 173 11.48 26.87 -1.29
C THR A 173 11.70 26.05 -0.03
N ARG A 174 10.68 25.34 0.44
CA ARG A 174 10.83 24.10 1.22
C ARG A 174 9.62 23.22 1.00
N ARG A 175 9.74 22.27 0.09
CA ARG A 175 8.80 21.16 -0.03
C ARG A 175 9.04 20.23 1.15
N ASP A 176 8.13 20.25 2.12
CA ASP A 176 8.01 19.18 3.11
C ASP A 176 7.42 17.95 2.39
N HIS A 177 8.31 17.05 1.99
CA HIS A 177 7.96 15.72 1.50
C HIS A 177 7.72 14.78 2.70
N ALA A 178 6.65 15.01 3.44
CA ALA A 178 6.27 14.18 4.57
C ALA A 178 4.91 13.54 4.31
N SER A 179 4.85 12.47 3.52
CA SER A 179 3.60 11.70 3.46
C SER A 179 3.76 10.20 3.18
N ALA A 180 4.76 9.77 2.43
CA ALA A 180 4.90 8.34 2.11
C ALA A 180 5.91 7.60 3.01
N ALA A 181 6.88 8.31 3.59
CA ALA A 181 7.90 7.69 4.45
C ALA A 181 7.38 7.31 5.85
N GLU A 182 6.33 7.97 6.36
CA GLU A 182 5.75 7.62 7.67
C GLU A 182 4.95 6.31 7.66
N VAL A 183 4.46 5.89 6.50
CA VAL A 183 3.66 4.67 6.32
C VAL A 183 4.42 3.40 6.73
N PHE A 184 5.75 3.39 6.55
CA PHE A 184 6.57 2.21 6.86
C PHE A 184 7.35 2.29 8.18
N GLN A 185 7.42 3.45 8.84
CA GLN A 185 8.13 3.59 10.13
C GLN A 185 7.43 2.83 11.27
N GLY A 186 6.13 2.57 11.17
CA GLY A 186 5.39 1.73 12.13
C GLY A 186 5.77 0.25 12.09
N GLY A 187 6.34 -0.25 10.98
CA GLY A 187 6.76 -1.65 10.81
C GLY A 187 8.12 -2.00 11.41
N SER A 188 8.96 -1.02 11.66
CA SER A 188 10.34 -1.22 12.17
C SER A 188 10.40 -1.79 13.60
N THR A 189 9.31 -1.79 14.33
CA THR A 189 9.27 -2.31 15.71
C THR A 189 9.34 -3.86 15.75
N TYR A 190 9.11 -4.54 14.63
CA TYR A 190 9.12 -6.01 14.56
C TYR A 190 10.47 -6.64 14.19
N LEU A 191 11.47 -5.83 13.83
CA LEU A 191 12.81 -6.31 13.49
C LEU A 191 13.79 -6.33 14.68
N ARG A 192 13.34 -6.06 15.91
CA ARG A 192 14.15 -6.03 17.14
C ARG A 192 13.98 -7.27 18.03
N ALA A 193 13.75 -8.44 17.49
CA ALA A 193 13.79 -9.69 18.25
C ALA A 193 14.66 -10.74 17.55
#